data_1772f5fadb4dfb360522c53d48063c8a
#
_entry.id   1772f5fadb4dfb360522c53d48063c8a
#
_cell.length_a   1.000
_cell.length_b   1.000
_cell.length_c   1.000
_cell.angle_alpha   90.00
_cell.angle_beta   90.00
_cell.angle_gamma   90.00
#
_symmetry.space_group_name_H-M   'P 1'
#
loop_
_entity.id
_entity.type
_entity.pdbx_description
1 polymer ?
#
loop_
_entity_poly.entity_id
_entity_poly.type
_entity_poly.pdbx_seq_one_letter_code
_entity_poly.pdbx_strand_id
1 'polypeptide(L)'
;MPERHTAISTRIFTIPASMAVRGRMMRSLRWPVAILAIPAAISALLAFSDWRFLVVLFLLVLVGGSAVYAFAWFNTAMSPAAIKAMSPHLVETDDTEIRIIPEDGKLLRSIPIGWVIGIDEIGKYLCVRYRDCGNDASPSMLYIPLDAFPTPDVASRFLSIVLPEHPAFEPASTIPTDAPRE
;
A
#
# COMPACT_ATOMS: atom_id res chain seq x y z
N MET A 1 -33.66 -8.49 -20.84
CA MET A 1 -33.36 -8.23 -19.44
C MET A 1 -31.85 -8.24 -19.35
N PRO A 2 -31.18 -7.16 -18.99
CA PRO A 2 -29.72 -7.22 -18.78
C PRO A 2 -29.45 -8.15 -17.61
N GLU A 3 -28.65 -9.18 -17.83
CA GLU A 3 -28.11 -10.04 -16.79
C GLU A 3 -27.47 -9.13 -15.74
N ARG A 4 -27.98 -9.19 -14.52
CA ARG A 4 -27.33 -8.57 -13.40
C ARG A 4 -26.02 -9.32 -13.19
N HIS A 5 -24.95 -8.78 -13.77
CA HIS A 5 -23.62 -9.22 -13.43
C HIS A 5 -23.49 -9.15 -11.90
N THR A 6 -23.28 -10.28 -11.28
CA THR A 6 -23.21 -10.41 -9.82
C THR A 6 -21.98 -9.65 -9.36
N ALA A 7 -22.21 -8.44 -8.85
CA ALA A 7 -21.13 -7.65 -8.24
C ALA A 7 -20.44 -8.49 -7.16
N ILE A 8 -19.13 -8.57 -7.24
CA ILE A 8 -18.31 -9.23 -6.22
C ILE A 8 -18.12 -8.24 -5.09
N SER A 9 -18.47 -8.65 -3.87
CA SER A 9 -18.30 -7.82 -2.68
C SER A 9 -17.41 -8.53 -1.66
N THR A 10 -16.49 -7.79 -1.07
CA THR A 10 -15.69 -8.25 0.08
C THR A 10 -16.49 -8.05 1.39
N ARG A 11 -16.01 -8.69 2.46
CA ARG A 11 -16.43 -8.32 3.81
C ARG A 11 -15.86 -6.95 4.18
N ILE A 12 -16.43 -6.30 5.18
CA ILE A 12 -15.88 -5.06 5.74
C ILE A 12 -14.52 -5.38 6.37
N PHE A 13 -13.50 -4.62 6.02
CA PHE A 13 -12.14 -4.79 6.55
C PHE A 13 -11.49 -3.45 6.85
N THR A 14 -10.40 -3.49 7.60
CA THR A 14 -9.54 -2.35 7.90
C THR A 14 -8.13 -2.62 7.43
N ILE A 15 -7.43 -1.58 7.00
CA ILE A 15 -6.04 -1.68 6.58
C ILE A 15 -5.16 -1.15 7.72
N PRO A 16 -4.10 -1.89 8.13
CA PRO A 16 -3.18 -1.40 9.15
C PRO A 16 -2.45 -0.13 8.68
N ALA A 17 -2.21 0.79 9.62
CA ALA A 17 -1.57 2.08 9.34
C ALA A 17 -0.23 1.93 8.59
N SER A 18 0.54 0.88 8.90
CA SER A 18 1.80 0.59 8.22
C SER A 18 1.66 0.42 6.72
N MET A 19 0.58 -0.17 6.24
CA MET A 19 0.31 -0.33 4.80
C MET A 19 -0.29 0.92 4.19
N ALA A 20 -1.26 1.54 4.84
CA ALA A 20 -1.89 2.76 4.36
C ALA A 20 -0.89 3.92 4.18
N VAL A 21 0.13 3.97 5.04
CA VAL A 21 1.15 5.02 5.07
C VAL A 21 2.32 4.74 4.13
N ARG A 22 2.71 3.46 3.95
CA ARG A 22 3.95 3.06 3.27
C ARG A 22 4.16 3.71 1.90
N GLY A 23 3.17 3.63 1.02
CA GLY A 23 3.29 4.17 -0.34
C GLY A 23 3.39 5.70 -0.39
N ARG A 24 2.72 6.38 0.55
CA ARG A 24 2.70 7.85 0.64
C ARG A 24 3.93 8.38 1.36
N MET A 25 4.40 7.69 2.38
CA MET A 25 5.57 8.09 3.16
C MET A 25 6.83 8.17 2.30
N MET A 26 7.05 7.22 1.40
CA MET A 26 8.20 7.24 0.49
C MET A 26 8.25 8.52 -0.37
N ARG A 27 7.10 9.07 -0.72
CA ARG A 27 7.02 10.32 -1.48
C ARG A 27 7.29 11.54 -0.59
N SER A 28 6.73 11.57 0.62
CA SER A 28 6.91 12.68 1.56
C SER A 28 8.33 12.74 2.14
N LEU A 29 9.06 11.61 2.11
CA LEU A 29 10.42 11.51 2.67
C LEU A 29 11.49 12.16 1.79
N ARG A 30 11.24 12.36 0.50
CA ARG A 30 12.25 12.86 -0.46
C ARG A 30 12.84 14.20 -0.03
N TRP A 31 12.00 15.19 0.29
CA TRP A 31 12.44 16.53 0.68
C TRP A 31 13.17 16.56 2.05
N PRO A 32 12.63 15.99 3.13
CA PRO A 32 13.32 15.95 4.42
C PRO A 32 14.67 15.22 4.35
N VAL A 33 14.75 14.12 3.58
CA VAL A 33 16.02 13.40 3.37
C VAL A 33 17.01 14.27 2.60
N ALA A 34 16.60 15.00 1.59
CA ALA A 34 17.47 15.90 0.85
C ALA A 34 18.04 17.03 1.74
N ILE A 35 17.19 17.61 2.61
CA ILE A 35 17.60 18.62 3.58
C ILE A 35 18.62 18.06 4.57
N LEU A 36 18.46 16.82 5.02
CA LEU A 36 19.38 16.16 5.95
C LEU A 36 20.69 15.74 5.26
N ALA A 37 20.64 15.39 3.98
CA ALA A 37 21.79 14.94 3.22
C ALA A 37 22.86 16.03 3.04
N ILE A 38 22.47 17.30 2.94
CA ILE A 38 23.41 18.43 2.77
C ILE A 38 24.35 18.55 3.98
N PRO A 39 23.87 18.75 5.25
CA PRO A 39 24.76 18.83 6.40
C PRO A 39 25.52 17.52 6.66
N ALA A 40 24.93 16.37 6.32
CA ALA A 40 25.64 15.09 6.41
C ALA A 40 26.83 15.02 5.44
N ALA A 41 26.65 15.44 4.19
CA ALA A 41 27.73 15.50 3.22
C ALA A 41 28.83 16.49 3.64
N ILE A 42 28.47 17.66 4.15
CA ILE A 42 29.44 18.64 4.67
C ILE A 42 30.22 18.05 5.84
N SER A 43 29.53 17.41 6.82
CA SER A 43 30.19 16.79 7.97
C SER A 43 31.10 15.65 7.54
N ALA A 44 30.73 14.84 6.55
CA ALA A 44 31.57 13.80 5.99
C ALA A 44 32.86 14.35 5.34
N LEU A 45 32.76 15.45 4.59
CA LEU A 45 33.93 16.12 4.00
C LEU A 45 34.85 16.70 5.07
N LEU A 46 34.30 17.33 6.09
CA LEU A 46 35.09 17.92 7.19
C LEU A 46 35.72 16.84 8.08
N ALA A 47 35.20 15.64 8.12
CA ALA A 47 35.75 14.51 8.86
C ALA A 47 37.15 14.09 8.37
N PHE A 48 37.51 14.38 7.12
CA PHE A 48 38.88 14.19 6.61
C PHE A 48 39.89 15.16 7.25
N SER A 49 39.44 16.31 7.75
CA SER A 49 40.28 17.30 8.41
C SER A 49 40.29 17.14 9.93
N ASP A 50 39.15 16.82 10.52
CA ASP A 50 39.01 16.61 11.99
C ASP A 50 38.00 15.49 12.24
N TRP A 51 38.47 14.43 12.95
CA TRP A 51 37.66 13.27 13.32
C TRP A 51 36.38 13.60 14.11
N ARG A 52 36.35 14.76 14.79
CA ARG A 52 35.17 15.20 15.57
C ARG A 52 33.92 15.33 14.70
N PHE A 53 34.09 15.62 13.41
CA PHE A 53 32.98 15.67 12.48
C PHE A 53 32.35 14.30 12.19
N LEU A 54 33.05 13.19 12.45
CA LEU A 54 32.44 11.85 12.43
C LEU A 54 31.37 11.69 13.52
N VAL A 55 31.61 12.25 14.71
CA VAL A 55 30.62 12.21 15.79
C VAL A 55 29.40 13.04 15.41
N VAL A 56 29.62 14.22 14.81
CA VAL A 56 28.53 15.07 14.31
C VAL A 56 27.73 14.32 13.24
N LEU A 57 28.41 13.70 12.27
CA LEU A 57 27.77 12.90 11.22
C LEU A 57 26.97 11.75 11.81
N PHE A 58 27.53 11.01 12.76
CA PHE A 58 26.84 9.91 13.43
C PHE A 58 25.57 10.38 14.14
N LEU A 59 25.64 11.48 14.91
CA LEU A 59 24.50 12.06 15.60
C LEU A 59 23.43 12.55 14.59
N LEU A 60 23.86 13.17 13.51
CA LEU A 60 22.98 13.70 12.50
C LEU A 60 22.21 12.58 11.77
N VAL A 61 22.89 11.46 11.48
CA VAL A 61 22.24 10.28 10.85
C VAL A 61 21.35 9.57 11.88
N LEU A 62 21.82 9.32 13.09
CA LEU A 62 21.07 8.57 14.09
C LEU A 62 19.88 9.36 14.62
N VAL A 63 20.09 10.57 15.08
CA VAL A 63 19.03 11.39 15.69
C VAL A 63 18.22 12.11 14.62
N GLY A 64 18.90 12.76 13.68
CA GLY A 64 18.26 13.50 12.60
C GLY A 64 17.47 12.57 11.66
N GLY A 65 18.06 11.44 11.28
CA GLY A 65 17.39 10.44 10.45
C GLY A 65 16.14 9.86 11.12
N SER A 66 16.25 9.49 12.38
CA SER A 66 15.12 8.98 13.19
C SER A 66 14.02 10.02 13.35
N ALA A 67 14.38 11.28 13.62
CA ALA A 67 13.42 12.37 13.74
C ALA A 67 12.69 12.65 12.42
N VAL A 68 13.41 12.69 11.31
CA VAL A 68 12.83 12.88 9.96
C VAL A 68 11.88 11.73 9.63
N TYR A 69 12.27 10.50 9.92
CA TYR A 69 11.41 9.34 9.70
C TYR A 69 10.14 9.41 10.56
N ALA A 70 10.26 9.67 11.85
CA ALA A 70 9.13 9.79 12.77
C ALA A 70 8.17 10.92 12.36
N PHE A 71 8.72 12.08 11.99
CA PHE A 71 7.93 13.21 11.51
C PHE A 71 7.18 12.89 10.22
N ALA A 72 7.86 12.29 9.24
CA ALA A 72 7.25 11.89 7.97
C ALA A 72 6.16 10.84 8.17
N TRP A 73 6.42 9.86 9.05
CA TRP A 73 5.43 8.85 9.44
C TRP A 73 4.18 9.49 10.05
N PHE A 74 4.37 10.31 11.10
CA PHE A 74 3.27 10.93 11.81
C PHE A 74 2.44 11.84 10.90
N ASN A 75 3.10 12.71 10.14
CA ASN A 75 2.42 13.61 9.21
C ASN A 75 1.64 12.86 8.12
N THR A 76 2.19 11.75 7.63
CA THR A 76 1.51 10.93 6.62
C THR A 76 0.35 10.14 7.23
N ALA A 77 0.52 9.56 8.42
CA ALA A 77 -0.51 8.79 9.11
C ALA A 77 -1.71 9.65 9.53
N MET A 78 -1.46 10.90 9.91
CA MET A 78 -2.51 11.84 10.30
C MET A 78 -3.16 12.57 9.10
N SER A 79 -2.72 12.27 7.88
CA SER A 79 -3.35 12.86 6.69
C SER A 79 -4.79 12.38 6.54
N PRO A 80 -5.74 13.24 6.12
CA PRO A 80 -7.15 12.85 5.92
C PRO A 80 -7.31 11.67 4.97
N ALA A 81 -6.41 11.55 4.00
CA ALA A 81 -6.43 10.47 3.03
C ALA A 81 -5.94 9.13 3.62
N ALA A 82 -5.01 9.14 4.59
CA ALA A 82 -4.59 7.93 5.30
C ALA A 82 -5.67 7.49 6.29
N ILE A 83 -6.26 8.45 7.03
CA ILE A 83 -7.37 8.17 7.96
C ILE A 83 -8.54 7.51 7.22
N LYS A 84 -8.93 8.05 6.05
CA LYS A 84 -9.97 7.44 5.21
C LYS A 84 -9.61 6.05 4.73
N ALA A 85 -8.34 5.79 4.37
CA ALA A 85 -7.89 4.47 3.95
C ALA A 85 -7.87 3.44 5.09
N MET A 86 -7.69 3.89 6.33
CA MET A 86 -7.71 3.04 7.53
C MET A 86 -9.13 2.83 8.10
N SER A 87 -10.11 3.64 7.68
CA SER A 87 -11.50 3.46 8.11
C SER A 87 -12.07 2.13 7.61
N PRO A 88 -12.97 1.49 8.37
CA PRO A 88 -13.65 0.29 7.90
C PRO A 88 -14.35 0.54 6.57
N HIS A 89 -14.09 -0.32 5.60
CA HIS A 89 -14.70 -0.24 4.28
C HIS A 89 -14.81 -1.63 3.64
N LEU A 90 -15.66 -1.75 2.65
CA LEU A 90 -15.74 -2.91 1.77
C LEU A 90 -15.39 -2.49 0.35
N VAL A 91 -15.01 -3.46 -0.45
CA VAL A 91 -14.72 -3.28 -1.88
C VAL A 91 -15.73 -4.09 -2.67
N GLU A 92 -16.44 -3.41 -3.55
CA GLU A 92 -17.31 -4.03 -4.55
C GLU A 92 -16.69 -3.86 -5.92
N THR A 93 -16.81 -4.89 -6.75
CA THR A 93 -16.34 -4.81 -8.13
C THR A 93 -17.43 -5.33 -9.07
N ASP A 94 -17.62 -4.63 -10.15
CA ASP A 94 -18.34 -5.10 -11.31
C ASP A 94 -17.40 -5.11 -12.52
N ASP A 95 -17.92 -5.41 -13.72
CA ASP A 95 -17.11 -5.51 -14.95
C ASP A 95 -16.51 -4.17 -15.42
N THR A 96 -16.84 -3.05 -14.76
CA THR A 96 -16.46 -1.70 -15.21
C THR A 96 -15.62 -0.95 -14.18
N GLU A 97 -15.88 -1.16 -12.89
CA GLU A 97 -15.26 -0.36 -11.83
C GLU A 97 -15.11 -1.12 -10.51
N ILE A 98 -14.14 -0.67 -9.72
CA ILE A 98 -13.93 -1.08 -8.33
C ILE A 98 -14.46 0.04 -7.45
N ARG A 99 -15.44 -0.23 -6.61
CA ARG A 99 -16.06 0.71 -5.68
C ARG A 99 -15.54 0.47 -4.28
N ILE A 100 -15.12 1.54 -3.60
CA ILE A 100 -14.74 1.51 -2.20
C ILE A 100 -15.87 2.16 -1.41
N ILE A 101 -16.50 1.37 -0.56
CA ILE A 101 -17.69 1.77 0.20
C ILE A 101 -17.37 1.66 1.70
N PRO A 102 -17.28 2.81 2.42
CA PRO A 102 -17.14 2.79 3.87
C PRO A 102 -18.39 2.22 4.56
N GLU A 103 -18.27 1.91 5.83
CA GLU A 103 -19.37 1.37 6.64
C GLU A 103 -20.60 2.28 6.66
N ASP A 104 -20.45 3.59 6.45
CA ASP A 104 -21.57 4.55 6.35
C ASP A 104 -22.37 4.44 5.03
N GLY A 105 -21.98 3.52 4.14
CA GLY A 105 -22.65 3.23 2.87
C GLY A 105 -22.47 4.30 1.78
N LYS A 106 -21.73 5.37 2.04
CA LYS A 106 -21.46 6.41 1.03
C LYS A 106 -20.28 6.01 0.19
N LEU A 107 -20.44 6.00 -1.14
CA LEU A 107 -19.34 5.73 -2.05
C LEU A 107 -18.16 6.66 -1.78
N LEU A 108 -17.06 6.10 -1.30
CA LEU A 108 -15.83 6.85 -1.04
C LEU A 108 -15.08 7.14 -2.33
N ARG A 109 -14.98 6.13 -3.18
CA ARG A 109 -14.24 6.20 -4.44
C ARG A 109 -14.69 5.10 -5.40
N SER A 110 -14.69 5.44 -6.70
CA SER A 110 -14.79 4.50 -7.81
C SER A 110 -13.48 4.53 -8.60
N ILE A 111 -12.98 3.36 -8.97
CA ILE A 111 -11.77 3.14 -9.75
C ILE A 111 -12.17 2.36 -11.00
N PRO A 112 -12.18 2.97 -12.19
CA PRO A 112 -12.40 2.25 -13.43
C PRO A 112 -11.37 1.12 -13.62
N ILE A 113 -11.82 -0.07 -14.05
CA ILE A 113 -10.92 -1.22 -14.25
C ILE A 113 -9.81 -0.89 -15.25
N GLY A 114 -10.11 -0.11 -16.29
CA GLY A 114 -9.11 0.34 -17.26
C GLY A 114 -7.98 1.23 -16.69
N TRP A 115 -8.10 1.67 -15.44
CA TRP A 115 -7.03 2.40 -14.76
C TRP A 115 -6.12 1.48 -13.93
N VAL A 116 -6.50 0.23 -13.76
CA VAL A 116 -5.66 -0.76 -13.06
C VAL A 116 -4.45 -1.08 -13.91
N ILE A 117 -3.28 -0.95 -13.31
CA ILE A 117 -1.97 -1.19 -13.94
C ILE A 117 -1.52 -2.63 -13.67
N GLY A 118 -1.85 -3.15 -12.50
CA GLY A 118 -1.45 -4.48 -12.09
C GLY A 118 -1.91 -4.79 -10.67
N ILE A 119 -1.85 -6.06 -10.33
CA ILE A 119 -2.14 -6.58 -9.00
C ILE A 119 -0.93 -7.37 -8.54
N ASP A 120 -0.47 -7.11 -7.33
CA ASP A 120 0.61 -7.85 -6.68
C ASP A 120 0.07 -8.47 -5.39
N GLU A 121 0.51 -9.67 -5.08
CA GLU A 121 0.27 -10.28 -3.78
C GLU A 121 1.42 -9.91 -2.82
N ILE A 122 1.08 -9.27 -1.71
CA ILE A 122 2.04 -8.86 -0.69
C ILE A 122 1.64 -9.48 0.64
N GLY A 123 2.19 -10.64 0.95
CA GLY A 123 1.86 -11.41 2.14
C GLY A 123 0.39 -11.85 2.14
N LYS A 124 -0.43 -11.29 3.02
CA LYS A 124 -1.86 -11.60 3.14
C LYS A 124 -2.76 -10.57 2.42
N TYR A 125 -2.20 -9.75 1.54
CA TYR A 125 -2.93 -8.67 0.90
C TYR A 125 -2.77 -8.72 -0.62
N LEU A 126 -3.86 -8.46 -1.32
CA LEU A 126 -3.83 -8.08 -2.73
C LEU A 126 -3.59 -6.57 -2.82
N CYS A 127 -2.56 -6.17 -3.54
CA CYS A 127 -2.22 -4.78 -3.80
C CYS A 127 -2.60 -4.43 -5.23
N VAL A 128 -3.73 -3.76 -5.40
CA VAL A 128 -4.18 -3.26 -6.70
C VAL A 128 -3.52 -1.92 -6.98
N ARG A 129 -2.68 -1.87 -8.00
CA ARG A 129 -2.03 -0.64 -8.48
C ARG A 129 -2.87 -0.01 -9.58
N TYR A 130 -3.19 1.27 -9.46
CA TYR A 130 -4.00 1.99 -10.42
C TYR A 130 -3.51 3.41 -10.65
N ARG A 131 -3.83 3.96 -11.83
CA ARG A 131 -3.57 5.37 -12.16
C ARG A 131 -4.59 6.25 -11.46
N ASP A 132 -4.15 7.38 -10.92
CA ASP A 132 -5.02 8.39 -10.31
C ASP A 132 -5.08 9.60 -11.25
N CYS A 133 -6.29 9.99 -11.65
CA CYS A 133 -6.51 11.18 -12.47
C CYS A 133 -6.09 12.45 -11.73
N GLY A 134 -4.87 12.84 -11.80
CA GLY A 134 -4.36 14.09 -11.21
C GLY A 134 -2.91 14.05 -10.78
N ASN A 135 -2.27 12.90 -10.85
CA ASN A 135 -0.88 12.79 -10.44
C ASN A 135 -0.15 11.71 -11.26
N ASP A 136 0.35 12.08 -12.44
CA ASP A 136 1.00 11.19 -13.41
C ASP A 136 2.28 10.51 -12.92
N ALA A 137 2.80 10.89 -11.76
CA ALA A 137 4.14 10.48 -11.34
C ALA A 137 4.21 9.15 -10.56
N SER A 138 3.12 8.67 -9.96
CA SER A 138 3.17 7.41 -9.19
C SER A 138 1.80 6.76 -9.07
N PRO A 139 1.69 5.44 -9.28
CA PRO A 139 0.43 4.74 -9.13
C PRO A 139 -0.06 4.81 -7.68
N SER A 140 -1.38 4.93 -7.53
CA SER A 140 -2.06 4.72 -6.25
C SER A 140 -2.21 3.24 -5.99
N MET A 141 -2.31 2.85 -4.71
CA MET A 141 -2.40 1.46 -4.28
C MET A 141 -3.64 1.27 -3.41
N LEU A 142 -4.40 0.23 -3.70
CA LEU A 142 -5.50 -0.27 -2.89
C LEU A 142 -5.09 -1.64 -2.33
N TYR A 143 -5.10 -1.79 -1.02
CA TYR A 143 -4.78 -3.04 -0.34
C TYR A 143 -6.07 -3.73 0.09
N ILE A 144 -6.25 -4.98 -0.28
CA ILE A 144 -7.41 -5.80 0.07
C ILE A 144 -6.89 -7.04 0.79
N PRO A 145 -7.23 -7.29 2.06
CA PRO A 145 -6.84 -8.51 2.74
C PRO A 145 -7.48 -9.73 2.05
N LEU A 146 -6.71 -10.81 1.90
CA LEU A 146 -7.23 -12.05 1.30
C LEU A 146 -8.37 -12.67 2.10
N ASP A 147 -8.37 -12.49 3.43
CA ASP A 147 -9.43 -12.96 4.33
C ASP A 147 -10.71 -12.09 4.29
N ALA A 148 -10.65 -10.93 3.62
CA ALA A 148 -11.84 -10.13 3.34
C ALA A 148 -12.73 -10.76 2.26
N PHE A 149 -12.20 -11.63 1.43
CA PHE A 149 -13.01 -12.37 0.46
C PHE A 149 -13.77 -13.50 1.15
N PRO A 150 -15.07 -13.67 0.87
CA PRO A 150 -15.88 -14.73 1.49
C PRO A 150 -15.33 -16.14 1.26
N THR A 151 -14.82 -16.39 0.07
CA THR A 151 -14.20 -17.66 -0.35
C THR A 151 -13.01 -17.40 -1.30
N PRO A 152 -12.07 -18.34 -1.43
CA PRO A 152 -10.97 -18.23 -2.40
C PRO A 152 -11.43 -18.08 -3.85
N ASP A 153 -12.56 -18.71 -4.21
CA ASP A 153 -13.16 -18.60 -5.55
C ASP A 153 -13.60 -17.19 -5.85
N VAL A 154 -14.09 -16.44 -4.85
CA VAL A 154 -14.48 -15.03 -5.01
C VAL A 154 -13.24 -14.16 -5.24
N ALA A 155 -12.12 -14.45 -4.56
CA ALA A 155 -10.86 -13.77 -4.81
C ALA A 155 -10.34 -14.04 -6.23
N SER A 156 -10.40 -15.29 -6.70
CA SER A 156 -10.01 -15.66 -8.06
C SER A 156 -10.87 -14.99 -9.12
N ARG A 157 -12.18 -14.92 -8.89
CA ARG A 157 -13.11 -14.20 -9.79
C ARG A 157 -12.85 -12.70 -9.79
N PHE A 158 -12.54 -12.09 -8.63
CA PHE A 158 -12.14 -10.69 -8.56
C PHE A 158 -10.91 -10.45 -9.43
N LEU A 159 -9.88 -11.30 -9.32
CA LEU A 159 -8.67 -11.20 -10.12
C LEU A 159 -8.95 -11.33 -11.63
N SER A 160 -9.81 -12.27 -12.04
CA SER A 160 -10.17 -12.45 -13.46
C SER A 160 -10.93 -11.29 -14.05
N ILE A 161 -11.70 -10.53 -13.25
CA ILE A 161 -12.40 -9.32 -13.69
C ILE A 161 -11.43 -8.15 -13.81
N VAL A 162 -10.58 -7.97 -12.80
CA VAL A 162 -9.71 -6.79 -12.71
C VAL A 162 -8.49 -6.90 -13.64
N LEU A 163 -7.99 -8.12 -13.89
CA LEU A 163 -6.91 -8.42 -14.83
C LEU A 163 -7.26 -9.64 -15.68
N PRO A 164 -8.04 -9.45 -16.75
CA PRO A 164 -8.47 -10.56 -17.61
C PRO A 164 -7.32 -11.31 -18.30
N GLU A 165 -6.11 -10.73 -18.35
CA GLU A 165 -4.93 -11.37 -18.93
C GLU A 165 -4.07 -12.15 -17.92
N HIS A 166 -4.44 -12.18 -16.64
CA HIS A 166 -3.68 -12.95 -15.64
C HIS A 166 -4.17 -14.41 -15.60
N PRO A 167 -3.25 -15.39 -15.68
CA PRO A 167 -3.61 -16.80 -15.46
C PRO A 167 -4.23 -16.95 -14.08
N ALA A 168 -5.24 -17.82 -13.97
CA ALA A 168 -5.96 -18.08 -12.74
C ALA A 168 -5.01 -18.22 -11.54
N PHE A 169 -5.30 -17.52 -10.46
CA PHE A 169 -4.63 -17.62 -9.18
C PHE A 169 -4.66 -19.09 -8.72
N GLU A 170 -3.51 -19.75 -8.71
CA GLU A 170 -3.36 -21.02 -7.98
C GLU A 170 -3.17 -20.65 -6.51
N PRO A 171 -4.15 -20.93 -5.64
CA PRO A 171 -3.95 -20.74 -4.20
C PRO A 171 -2.76 -21.61 -3.81
N ALA A 172 -1.74 -20.99 -3.20
CA ALA A 172 -0.55 -21.70 -2.74
C ALA A 172 -0.99 -22.97 -2.00
N SER A 173 -0.82 -24.09 -2.68
CA SER A 173 -1.26 -25.40 -2.24
C SER A 173 -0.74 -25.63 -0.84
N THR A 174 -1.65 -25.89 0.09
CA THR A 174 -1.47 -26.56 1.37
C THR A 174 -0.07 -27.14 1.54
N ILE A 175 0.70 -26.54 2.44
CA ILE A 175 1.93 -27.13 2.97
C ILE A 175 1.58 -28.59 3.35
N PRO A 176 2.23 -29.59 2.78
CA PRO A 176 2.00 -30.98 3.21
C PRO A 176 2.46 -31.11 4.66
N THR A 177 1.50 -31.22 5.56
CA THR A 177 1.75 -31.63 6.94
C THR A 177 1.96 -33.13 6.94
N ASP A 178 3.11 -33.60 6.48
CA ASP A 178 3.55 -34.98 6.70
C ASP A 178 5.07 -35.02 6.66
N ALA A 179 5.68 -34.72 7.80
CA ALA A 179 7.00 -35.25 8.14
C ALA A 179 6.81 -36.27 9.25
N PRO A 180 7.07 -37.57 9.01
CA PRO A 180 7.09 -38.57 10.07
C PRO A 180 8.22 -38.26 11.04
N ARG A 181 7.88 -38.19 12.34
CA ARG A 181 8.86 -38.18 13.44
C ARG A 181 9.44 -39.59 13.53
N GLU A 182 10.71 -39.75 13.25
CA GLU A 182 11.58 -40.78 13.80
C GLU A 182 12.52 -40.17 14.85
#